data_6eb8f4cc5ad8b9ebd000cc37a72a27a4
#
_entry.id   6eb8f4cc5ad8b9ebd000cc37a72a27a4
#
_cell.length_a   1.000
_cell.length_b   1.000
_cell.length_c   1.000
_cell.angle_alpha   90.00
_cell.angle_beta   90.00
_cell.angle_gamma   90.00
#
_symmetry.space_group_name_H-M   'P 1'
#
loop_
_entity.id
_entity.type
_entity.pdbx_description
1 polymer ?
#
loop_
_entity_poly.entity_id
_entity_poly.type
_entity_poly.pdbx_seq_one_letter_code
_entity_poly.pdbx_strand_id
1 'polypeptide(L)'
;MIRRLSIAAALGAALFAGACQPQADSEGGEAATGDAGVVNLYTARHYASDERIYEAFTEATGIRVRKIELPADQLIERLRAEGEGSPADVVVIQDAGGMGRAAEAGLIVPFEDAVIDERVPEHLRDPQGRWFAIARRARVVAYDTARVRPEEVDTYEELASPRFRGRLCVRSSDNSYNLSLLSALIERWGEERALEWARGIVANMARPPQGGDIEQIRAVGAGQCEVAITNHYYFLRLAESEDAADRDLTSRVALSFPSIGGQGAHFNLSGAGLAANAPNRENAIRFLEFLTGPEAQSTFANETNEFPTVEGADLPADVSRYAGQAADPLPLPAYAARQAQAQRIFEQAGWR
;
A
#
# COMPACT_ATOMS: atom_id res chain seq x y z
N MET A 1 14.68 -43.61 -58.98
CA MET A 1 14.92 -42.95 -60.28
C MET A 1 15.42 -41.54 -59.96
N ILE A 2 16.67 -41.35 -59.86
CA ILE A 2 17.66 -40.85 -60.82
C ILE A 2 17.19 -39.54 -61.47
N ARG A 3 17.78 -38.41 -61.10
CA ARG A 3 18.78 -37.69 -61.89
C ARG A 3 19.37 -36.47 -61.15
N ARG A 4 20.68 -36.56 -60.99
CA ARG A 4 21.60 -35.44 -60.70
C ARG A 4 21.76 -34.58 -61.96
N LEU A 5 21.97 -33.25 -61.75
CA LEU A 5 22.83 -32.52 -62.71
C LEU A 5 23.54 -31.38 -61.94
N SER A 6 24.88 -31.54 -61.99
CA SER A 6 25.85 -30.49 -61.64
C SER A 6 26.21 -29.76 -62.95
N ILE A 7 26.44 -28.43 -62.89
CA ILE A 7 27.27 -27.70 -63.79
C ILE A 7 28.01 -26.57 -63.08
N ALA A 8 29.29 -26.46 -63.40
CA ALA A 8 30.34 -25.69 -62.75
C ALA A 8 30.59 -24.31 -63.40
N ALA A 9 31.23 -23.49 -62.59
CA ALA A 9 32.28 -22.51 -62.79
C ALA A 9 32.20 -21.46 -63.94
N ALA A 10 32.48 -20.21 -63.58
CA ALA A 10 33.51 -19.39 -64.23
C ALA A 10 33.90 -18.18 -63.39
N LEU A 11 35.20 -18.02 -63.17
CA LEU A 11 35.91 -16.85 -62.65
C LEU A 11 35.77 -15.64 -63.58
N GLY A 12 35.69 -14.45 -62.99
CA GLY A 12 35.86 -13.17 -63.65
C GLY A 12 36.39 -12.13 -62.66
N ALA A 13 37.71 -11.95 -62.60
CA ALA A 13 38.35 -10.87 -61.86
C ALA A 13 38.30 -9.57 -62.68
N ALA A 14 37.81 -8.49 -62.10
CA ALA A 14 38.01 -7.14 -62.61
C ALA A 14 38.45 -6.23 -61.49
N LEU A 15 39.72 -5.81 -61.53
CA LEU A 15 40.32 -4.74 -60.74
C LEU A 15 39.78 -3.39 -61.20
N PHE A 16 39.20 -2.61 -60.37
CA PHE A 16 39.06 -1.16 -60.51
C PHE A 16 39.59 -0.45 -59.27
N ALA A 17 40.67 0.28 -59.45
CA ALA A 17 41.24 1.24 -58.57
C ALA A 17 40.39 2.53 -58.69
N GLY A 18 39.86 3.04 -57.57
CA GLY A 18 39.08 4.28 -57.48
C GLY A 18 39.27 4.96 -56.14
N ALA A 19 40.00 6.03 -56.20
CA ALA A 19 40.26 7.14 -55.26
C ALA A 19 39.54 7.18 -53.89
N CYS A 20 40.33 7.28 -52.82
CA CYS A 20 39.92 7.73 -51.49
C CYS A 20 39.46 9.19 -51.55
N GLN A 21 38.20 9.46 -51.09
CA GLN A 21 37.77 10.73 -50.52
C GLN A 21 37.42 10.48 -49.04
N PRO A 22 37.88 11.32 -48.12
CA PRO A 22 37.48 11.22 -46.72
C PRO A 22 36.06 11.80 -46.59
N GLN A 23 35.11 10.95 -46.32
CA GLN A 23 33.78 11.34 -45.91
C GLN A 23 33.83 11.68 -44.41
N ALA A 24 33.43 12.90 -44.08
CA ALA A 24 33.30 13.36 -42.71
C ALA A 24 32.26 12.49 -41.98
N ASP A 25 32.68 11.78 -40.96
CA ASP A 25 31.83 11.07 -40.04
C ASP A 25 30.99 12.11 -39.29
N SER A 26 29.70 12.18 -39.62
CA SER A 26 28.72 12.75 -38.75
C SER A 26 28.55 11.77 -37.59
N GLU A 27 29.17 12.07 -36.47
CA GLU A 27 28.83 11.45 -35.18
C GLU A 27 27.36 11.76 -34.84
N GLY A 28 26.47 10.92 -35.36
CA GLY A 28 25.16 10.73 -34.75
C GLY A 28 25.38 9.94 -33.49
N GLY A 29 25.36 10.64 -32.36
CA GLY A 29 25.34 9.97 -31.05
C GLY A 29 24.15 9.06 -30.97
N GLU A 30 24.35 7.77 -31.23
CA GLU A 30 23.48 6.73 -30.68
C GLU A 30 23.61 6.84 -29.18
N ALA A 31 22.55 7.36 -28.54
CA ALA A 31 22.37 7.23 -27.10
C ALA A 31 22.50 5.74 -26.79
N ALA A 32 23.58 5.38 -26.12
CA ALA A 32 23.78 4.04 -25.61
C ALA A 32 22.59 3.70 -24.71
N THR A 33 21.65 2.92 -25.22
CA THR A 33 20.66 2.20 -24.41
C THR A 33 21.39 1.07 -23.69
N GLY A 34 22.32 1.44 -22.81
CA GLY A 34 22.90 0.52 -21.85
C GLY A 34 21.74 0.01 -20.98
N ASP A 35 21.70 -1.29 -20.70
CA ASP A 35 20.77 -1.87 -19.74
C ASP A 35 20.96 -1.12 -18.40
N ALA A 36 20.04 -0.21 -18.09
CA ALA A 36 20.11 0.61 -16.87
C ALA A 36 19.91 -0.22 -15.61
N GLY A 37 19.73 -1.54 -15.77
CA GLY A 37 19.67 -2.50 -14.69
C GLY A 37 18.24 -2.84 -14.25
N VAL A 38 18.14 -3.37 -13.04
CA VAL A 38 16.90 -3.91 -12.47
C VAL A 38 16.75 -3.49 -11.01
N VAL A 39 15.51 -3.41 -10.54
CA VAL A 39 15.12 -3.43 -9.12
C VAL A 39 14.23 -4.65 -8.89
N ASN A 40 14.64 -5.51 -7.96
CA ASN A 40 13.83 -6.64 -7.52
C ASN A 40 12.97 -6.18 -6.34
N LEU A 41 11.69 -5.94 -6.62
CA LEU A 41 10.71 -5.47 -5.65
C LEU A 41 9.99 -6.67 -5.00
N TYR A 42 10.11 -6.79 -3.68
CA TYR A 42 9.33 -7.71 -2.88
C TYR A 42 8.19 -6.94 -2.22
N THR A 43 6.94 -7.21 -2.65
CA THR A 43 5.79 -6.42 -2.22
C THR A 43 4.67 -7.27 -1.66
N ALA A 44 4.05 -6.77 -0.60
CA ALA A 44 2.78 -7.26 -0.09
C ALA A 44 1.59 -6.38 -0.52
N ARG A 45 1.83 -5.33 -1.32
CA ARG A 45 0.76 -4.58 -1.99
C ARG A 45 0.26 -5.39 -3.19
N HIS A 46 -1.07 -5.41 -3.36
CA HIS A 46 -1.74 -6.24 -4.36
C HIS A 46 -2.69 -5.41 -5.26
N TYR A 47 -2.37 -4.13 -5.45
CA TYR A 47 -3.17 -3.26 -6.31
C TYR A 47 -2.63 -3.31 -7.74
N ALA A 48 -3.50 -3.66 -8.70
CA ALA A 48 -3.13 -3.67 -10.11
C ALA A 48 -2.65 -2.29 -10.62
N SER A 49 -3.15 -1.23 -9.99
CA SER A 49 -2.75 0.16 -10.26
C SER A 49 -1.29 0.47 -9.93
N ASP A 50 -0.66 -0.28 -9.02
CA ASP A 50 0.76 -0.07 -8.68
C ASP A 50 1.69 -0.33 -9.89
N GLU A 51 1.24 -1.13 -10.88
CA GLU A 51 2.00 -1.38 -12.12
C GLU A 51 2.31 -0.09 -12.87
N ARG A 52 1.39 0.89 -12.87
CA ARG A 52 1.62 2.20 -13.51
C ARG A 52 2.79 2.95 -12.89
N ILE A 53 2.99 2.83 -11.58
CA ILE A 53 4.12 3.45 -10.87
C ILE A 53 5.43 2.78 -11.31
N TYR A 54 5.43 1.45 -11.45
CA TYR A 54 6.61 0.69 -11.86
C TYR A 54 6.97 0.96 -13.33
N GLU A 55 5.96 1.08 -14.18
CA GLU A 55 6.10 1.47 -15.59
C GLU A 55 6.67 2.89 -15.71
N ALA A 56 6.10 3.87 -15.01
CA ALA A 56 6.56 5.26 -15.00
C ALA A 56 8.02 5.37 -14.50
N PHE A 57 8.40 4.63 -13.46
CA PHE A 57 9.80 4.55 -13.04
C PHE A 57 10.70 3.99 -14.13
N THR A 58 10.27 2.94 -14.80
CA THR A 58 11.04 2.32 -15.88
C THR A 58 11.19 3.26 -17.07
N GLU A 59 10.13 3.97 -17.46
CA GLU A 59 10.15 4.97 -18.52
C GLU A 59 11.09 6.14 -18.19
N ALA A 60 11.04 6.63 -16.95
CA ALA A 60 11.86 7.75 -16.51
C ALA A 60 13.36 7.42 -16.38
N THR A 61 13.70 6.15 -16.07
CA THR A 61 15.06 5.78 -15.65
C THR A 61 15.74 4.72 -16.53
N GLY A 62 14.97 3.98 -17.32
CA GLY A 62 15.41 2.77 -18.01
C GLY A 62 15.61 1.54 -17.10
N ILE A 63 15.43 1.69 -15.77
CA ILE A 63 15.58 0.61 -14.79
C ILE A 63 14.29 -0.20 -14.74
N ARG A 64 14.38 -1.50 -14.95
CA ARG A 64 13.20 -2.40 -14.92
C ARG A 64 12.85 -2.81 -13.49
N VAL A 65 11.57 -2.78 -13.14
CA VAL A 65 11.07 -3.33 -11.88
C VAL A 65 10.64 -4.79 -12.07
N ARG A 66 11.23 -5.71 -11.29
CA ARG A 66 10.83 -7.13 -11.22
C ARG A 66 10.13 -7.38 -9.90
N LYS A 67 8.83 -7.61 -9.96
CA LYS A 67 7.99 -7.76 -8.79
C LYS A 67 7.85 -9.23 -8.35
N ILE A 68 7.94 -9.47 -7.04
CA ILE A 68 7.41 -10.65 -6.35
C ILE A 68 6.35 -10.17 -5.37
N GLU A 69 5.13 -10.65 -5.54
CA GLU A 69 3.97 -10.29 -4.72
C GLU A 69 3.54 -11.47 -3.86
N LEU A 70 3.51 -11.29 -2.54
CA LEU A 70 3.11 -12.27 -1.54
C LEU A 70 2.40 -11.58 -0.37
N PRO A 71 1.53 -12.26 0.38
CA PRO A 71 1.06 -11.78 1.68
C PRO A 71 2.24 -11.45 2.60
N ALA A 72 2.09 -10.40 3.44
CA ALA A 72 3.18 -9.84 4.24
C ALA A 72 3.97 -10.88 5.05
N ASP A 73 3.28 -11.80 5.72
CA ASP A 73 3.95 -12.83 6.55
C ASP A 73 4.73 -13.82 5.68
N GLN A 74 4.19 -14.21 4.52
CA GLN A 74 4.90 -15.06 3.57
C GLN A 74 6.11 -14.35 2.95
N LEU A 75 6.00 -13.04 2.71
CA LEU A 75 7.09 -12.21 2.22
C LEU A 75 8.25 -12.16 3.22
N ILE A 76 7.92 -11.93 4.50
CA ILE A 76 8.89 -11.92 5.60
C ILE A 76 9.58 -13.28 5.75
N GLU A 77 8.81 -14.38 5.75
CA GLU A 77 9.38 -15.74 5.85
C GLU A 77 10.25 -16.08 4.62
N ARG A 78 9.86 -15.65 3.43
CA ARG A 78 10.65 -15.82 2.22
C ARG A 78 12.01 -15.10 2.32
N LEU A 79 12.00 -13.81 2.73
CA LEU A 79 13.24 -13.05 2.93
C LEU A 79 14.15 -13.70 3.97
N ARG A 80 13.58 -14.25 5.07
CA ARG A 80 14.36 -14.99 6.07
C ARG A 80 14.98 -16.26 5.49
N ALA A 81 14.22 -17.03 4.72
CA ALA A 81 14.68 -18.26 4.12
C ALA A 81 15.77 -18.03 3.06
N GLU A 82 15.69 -16.95 2.30
CA GLU A 82 16.69 -16.56 1.31
C GLU A 82 17.98 -16.04 1.96
N GLY A 83 17.88 -15.37 3.13
CA GLY A 83 19.02 -14.87 3.90
C GLY A 83 19.92 -13.93 3.10
N GLU A 84 21.24 -14.10 3.21
CA GLU A 84 22.24 -13.31 2.48
C GLU A 84 22.18 -13.51 0.95
N GLY A 85 21.57 -14.57 0.47
CA GLY A 85 21.38 -14.86 -0.94
C GLY A 85 20.09 -14.26 -1.52
N SER A 86 19.33 -13.47 -0.76
CA SER A 86 18.10 -12.87 -1.25
C SER A 86 18.38 -11.92 -2.41
N PRO A 87 17.66 -12.05 -3.52
CA PRO A 87 17.77 -11.11 -4.64
C PRO A 87 16.95 -9.82 -4.42
N ALA A 88 16.23 -9.68 -3.31
CA ALA A 88 15.40 -8.52 -3.02
C ALA A 88 16.23 -7.24 -2.91
N ASP A 89 15.80 -6.18 -3.57
CA ASP A 89 16.38 -4.84 -3.49
C ASP A 89 15.53 -3.91 -2.62
N VAL A 90 14.21 -3.97 -2.83
CA VAL A 90 13.24 -3.13 -2.11
C VAL A 90 12.13 -4.01 -1.54
N VAL A 91 11.74 -3.71 -0.31
CA VAL A 91 10.61 -4.35 0.39
C VAL A 91 9.50 -3.34 0.60
N VAL A 92 8.27 -3.68 0.17
CA VAL A 92 7.08 -2.85 0.34
C VAL A 92 5.98 -3.66 1.05
N ILE A 93 5.51 -3.16 2.19
CA ILE A 93 4.43 -3.80 2.95
C ILE A 93 3.33 -2.77 3.25
N GLN A 94 2.06 -3.16 3.05
CA GLN A 94 0.89 -2.28 3.26
C GLN A 94 0.43 -2.18 4.73
N ASP A 95 1.32 -2.36 5.69
CA ASP A 95 1.04 -2.27 7.12
C ASP A 95 2.30 -1.85 7.90
N ALA A 96 2.19 -0.81 8.73
CA ALA A 96 3.28 -0.35 9.59
C ALA A 96 3.80 -1.46 10.51
N GLY A 97 2.90 -2.31 11.02
CA GLY A 97 3.27 -3.46 11.83
C GLY A 97 4.11 -4.49 11.06
N GLY A 98 3.75 -4.76 9.80
CA GLY A 98 4.52 -5.61 8.90
C GLY A 98 5.91 -5.05 8.61
N MET A 99 6.02 -3.75 8.32
CA MET A 99 7.30 -3.06 8.16
C MET A 99 8.16 -3.15 9.43
N GLY A 100 7.55 -2.93 10.60
CA GLY A 100 8.23 -3.08 11.89
C GLY A 100 8.78 -4.49 12.09
N ARG A 101 7.99 -5.54 11.83
CA ARG A 101 8.47 -6.93 11.93
C ARG A 101 9.61 -7.25 10.97
N ALA A 102 9.55 -6.73 9.73
CA ALA A 102 10.64 -6.90 8.77
C ALA A 102 11.93 -6.19 9.25
N ALA A 103 11.78 -4.99 9.82
CA ALA A 103 12.88 -4.20 10.37
C ALA A 103 13.51 -4.88 11.61
N GLU A 104 12.71 -5.34 12.56
CA GLU A 104 13.18 -6.06 13.75
C GLU A 104 13.87 -7.38 13.41
N ALA A 105 13.44 -8.04 12.34
CA ALA A 105 14.08 -9.24 11.83
C ALA A 105 15.38 -8.97 11.04
N GLY A 106 15.79 -7.70 10.86
CA GLY A 106 16.99 -7.32 10.11
C GLY A 106 16.87 -7.54 8.59
N LEU A 107 15.65 -7.66 8.06
CA LEU A 107 15.40 -7.91 6.63
C LEU A 107 15.43 -6.63 5.80
N ILE A 108 15.24 -5.49 6.44
CA ILE A 108 15.40 -4.14 5.88
C ILE A 108 16.36 -3.36 6.76
N VAL A 109 17.17 -2.52 6.15
CA VAL A 109 18.29 -1.85 6.82
C VAL A 109 18.18 -0.33 6.75
N PRO A 110 18.81 0.38 7.71
CA PRO A 110 18.91 1.83 7.62
C PRO A 110 19.64 2.27 6.35
N PHE A 111 19.17 3.35 5.78
CA PHE A 111 19.84 4.07 4.70
C PHE A 111 19.56 5.57 4.86
N GLU A 112 20.51 6.38 4.44
CA GLU A 112 20.39 7.83 4.47
C GLU A 112 20.12 8.34 3.05
N ASP A 113 19.13 9.18 2.91
CA ASP A 113 18.76 9.82 1.66
C ASP A 113 18.12 11.19 1.91
N ALA A 114 18.84 12.24 1.51
CA ALA A 114 18.41 13.61 1.75
C ALA A 114 17.10 13.98 1.04
N VAL A 115 16.83 13.38 -0.12
CA VAL A 115 15.61 13.65 -0.90
C VAL A 115 14.39 13.06 -0.20
N ILE A 116 14.49 11.83 0.29
CA ILE A 116 13.43 11.17 1.05
C ILE A 116 13.21 11.89 2.38
N ASP A 117 14.29 12.28 3.07
CA ASP A 117 14.22 12.96 4.36
C ASP A 117 13.58 14.35 4.27
N GLU A 118 13.77 15.05 3.16
CA GLU A 118 13.11 16.34 2.87
C GLU A 118 11.62 16.16 2.55
N ARG A 119 11.27 15.12 1.79
CA ARG A 119 9.91 14.92 1.27
C ARG A 119 8.96 14.28 2.28
N VAL A 120 9.43 13.27 2.99
CA VAL A 120 8.58 12.47 3.89
C VAL A 120 8.70 12.99 5.32
N PRO A 121 7.62 13.49 5.95
CA PRO A 121 7.64 13.97 7.33
C PRO A 121 8.19 12.94 8.32
N GLU A 122 8.93 13.38 9.33
CA GLU A 122 9.59 12.52 10.32
C GLU A 122 8.64 11.52 10.98
N HIS A 123 7.41 11.93 11.31
CA HIS A 123 6.40 11.06 11.93
C HIS A 123 5.88 9.95 11.01
N LEU A 124 6.20 9.99 9.72
CA LEU A 124 5.88 8.97 8.72
C LEU A 124 7.10 8.11 8.35
N ARG A 125 8.19 8.21 9.10
CA ARG A 125 9.42 7.43 8.93
C ARG A 125 9.70 6.58 10.16
N ASP A 126 10.37 5.46 9.97
CA ASP A 126 10.95 4.68 11.07
C ASP A 126 12.03 5.52 11.79
N PRO A 127 12.01 5.63 13.13
CA PRO A 127 12.99 6.42 13.85
C PRO A 127 14.46 6.00 13.66
N GLN A 128 14.69 4.79 13.13
CA GLN A 128 16.02 4.25 12.84
C GLN A 128 16.36 4.30 11.34
N GLY A 129 15.52 4.96 10.52
CA GLY A 129 15.78 5.16 9.09
C GLY A 129 15.71 3.91 8.23
N ARG A 130 15.03 2.82 8.67
CA ARG A 130 14.97 1.55 7.94
C ARG A 130 13.88 1.52 6.88
N TRP A 131 12.82 2.34 7.04
CA TRP A 131 11.69 2.43 6.12
C TRP A 131 10.93 3.75 6.29
N PHE A 132 10.12 4.08 5.32
CA PHE A 132 9.25 5.26 5.31
C PHE A 132 7.91 4.95 4.67
N ALA A 133 6.90 5.79 4.94
CA ALA A 133 5.58 5.66 4.37
C ALA A 133 5.54 6.14 2.91
N ILE A 134 4.84 5.40 2.05
CA ILE A 134 4.59 5.75 0.64
C ILE A 134 3.12 6.02 0.33
N ALA A 135 2.21 5.59 1.18
CA ALA A 135 0.78 5.89 1.10
C ALA A 135 0.15 5.74 2.48
N ARG A 136 -0.93 6.48 2.77
CA ARG A 136 -1.65 6.42 4.05
C ARG A 136 -3.12 6.10 3.83
N ARG A 137 -3.74 5.46 4.81
CA ARG A 137 -5.16 5.16 4.82
C ARG A 137 -5.75 5.26 6.21
N ALA A 138 -6.97 5.81 6.30
CA ALA A 138 -7.71 5.89 7.55
C ALA A 138 -8.63 4.66 7.70
N ARG A 139 -8.70 4.12 8.92
CA ARG A 139 -9.73 3.18 9.33
C ARG A 139 -10.93 3.99 9.80
N VAL A 140 -12.03 3.95 9.09
CA VAL A 140 -13.18 4.84 9.24
C VAL A 140 -14.44 4.06 9.59
N VAL A 141 -15.51 4.78 9.89
CA VAL A 141 -16.85 4.22 10.00
C VAL A 141 -17.69 4.69 8.82
N ALA A 142 -18.14 3.73 8.01
CA ALA A 142 -19.19 3.96 7.04
C ALA A 142 -20.55 3.83 7.74
N TYR A 143 -21.44 4.81 7.59
CA TYR A 143 -22.72 4.82 8.29
C TYR A 143 -23.88 5.25 7.40
N ASP A 144 -25.07 4.73 7.68
CA ASP A 144 -26.35 5.07 7.00
C ASP A 144 -26.81 6.47 7.48
N THR A 145 -26.81 7.45 6.59
CA THR A 145 -27.13 8.85 6.90
C THR A 145 -28.58 9.08 7.34
N ALA A 146 -29.49 8.15 7.02
CA ALA A 146 -30.88 8.24 7.43
C ALA A 146 -31.15 7.68 8.85
N ARG A 147 -30.21 6.90 9.41
CA ARG A 147 -30.39 6.17 10.67
C ARG A 147 -29.40 6.54 11.74
N VAL A 148 -28.24 7.09 11.38
CA VAL A 148 -27.14 7.41 12.28
C VAL A 148 -26.72 8.84 12.07
N ARG A 149 -26.58 9.57 13.16
CA ARG A 149 -26.05 10.94 13.14
C ARG A 149 -24.53 10.90 13.26
N PRO A 150 -23.79 11.86 12.68
CA PRO A 150 -22.33 11.93 12.76
C PRO A 150 -21.78 11.82 14.19
N GLU A 151 -22.46 12.45 15.16
CA GLU A 151 -22.04 12.49 16.57
C GLU A 151 -22.17 11.12 17.27
N GLU A 152 -22.84 10.15 16.68
CA GLU A 152 -22.98 8.80 17.21
C GLU A 152 -21.85 7.88 16.77
N VAL A 153 -20.94 8.36 15.89
CA VAL A 153 -19.84 7.59 15.29
C VAL A 153 -18.54 8.40 15.15
N ASP A 154 -18.36 9.46 15.95
CA ASP A 154 -17.18 10.33 15.91
C ASP A 154 -16.02 9.84 16.80
N THR A 155 -16.26 8.79 17.61
CA THR A 155 -15.24 8.08 18.37
C THR A 155 -15.36 6.55 18.18
N TYR A 156 -14.24 5.83 18.35
CA TYR A 156 -14.28 4.36 18.29
C TYR A 156 -15.02 3.77 19.52
N GLU A 157 -15.00 4.47 20.65
CA GLU A 157 -15.69 4.06 21.87
C GLU A 157 -17.19 3.86 21.63
N GLU A 158 -17.82 4.74 20.89
CA GLU A 158 -19.27 4.72 20.64
C GLU A 158 -19.73 3.48 19.90
N LEU A 159 -18.87 2.91 19.04
CA LEU A 159 -19.19 1.70 18.29
C LEU A 159 -19.44 0.48 19.19
N ALA A 160 -18.86 0.46 20.39
CA ALA A 160 -19.08 -0.59 21.39
C ALA A 160 -20.33 -0.35 22.25
N SER A 161 -21.00 0.81 22.11
CA SER A 161 -22.19 1.13 22.90
C SER A 161 -23.38 0.23 22.53
N PRO A 162 -24.31 -0.06 23.48
CA PRO A 162 -25.51 -0.85 23.21
C PRO A 162 -26.42 -0.25 22.12
N ARG A 163 -26.25 1.02 21.73
CA ARG A 163 -26.96 1.70 20.64
C ARG A 163 -26.87 0.94 19.33
N PHE A 164 -25.73 0.30 19.07
CA PHE A 164 -25.45 -0.41 17.82
C PHE A 164 -25.70 -1.92 17.89
N ARG A 165 -26.36 -2.43 18.93
CA ARG A 165 -26.62 -3.88 19.08
C ARG A 165 -27.39 -4.43 17.88
N GLY A 166 -26.76 -5.43 17.19
CA GLY A 166 -27.31 -6.03 15.99
C GLY A 166 -27.32 -5.12 14.75
N ARG A 167 -26.47 -4.06 14.74
CA ARG A 167 -26.49 -3.02 13.69
C ARG A 167 -25.13 -2.73 13.08
N LEU A 168 -24.07 -3.39 13.56
CA LEU A 168 -22.70 -3.16 13.15
C LEU A 168 -22.21 -4.31 12.27
N CYS A 169 -21.59 -3.98 11.13
CA CYS A 169 -20.93 -4.93 10.25
C CYS A 169 -19.43 -4.76 10.28
N VAL A 170 -18.72 -5.88 10.33
CA VAL A 170 -17.25 -5.91 10.31
C VAL A 170 -16.77 -7.13 9.53
N ARG A 171 -15.52 -7.06 9.07
CA ARG A 171 -14.78 -8.20 8.54
C ARG A 171 -14.08 -8.99 9.65
N SER A 172 -13.47 -10.14 9.30
CA SER A 172 -12.76 -11.01 10.24
C SER A 172 -11.63 -10.31 10.99
N SER A 173 -11.28 -10.87 12.15
CA SER A 173 -10.24 -10.36 13.05
C SER A 173 -8.82 -10.60 12.56
N ASP A 174 -8.59 -11.61 11.70
CA ASP A 174 -7.29 -11.96 11.13
C ASP A 174 -6.76 -10.94 10.12
N ASN A 175 -7.61 -9.98 9.75
CA ASN A 175 -7.24 -8.95 8.81
C ASN A 175 -6.32 -7.89 9.45
N SER A 176 -5.23 -7.55 8.77
CA SER A 176 -4.22 -6.58 9.23
C SER A 176 -4.79 -5.21 9.60
N TYR A 177 -5.89 -4.76 8.96
CA TYR A 177 -6.50 -3.46 9.26
C TYR A 177 -7.19 -3.45 10.64
N ASN A 178 -7.87 -4.54 11.00
CA ASN A 178 -8.48 -4.68 12.32
C ASN A 178 -7.41 -4.89 13.40
N LEU A 179 -6.37 -5.69 13.11
CA LEU A 179 -5.21 -5.87 14.01
C LEU A 179 -4.52 -4.53 14.29
N SER A 180 -4.31 -3.71 13.26
CA SER A 180 -3.69 -2.39 13.39
C SER A 180 -4.54 -1.43 14.23
N LEU A 181 -5.86 -1.36 13.97
CA LEU A 181 -6.77 -0.55 14.79
C LEU A 181 -6.73 -0.99 16.25
N LEU A 182 -6.92 -2.28 16.53
CA LEU A 182 -6.92 -2.77 17.90
C LEU A 182 -5.57 -2.56 18.60
N SER A 183 -4.46 -2.66 17.86
CA SER A 183 -3.12 -2.33 18.37
C SER A 183 -3.03 -0.87 18.85
N ALA A 184 -3.58 0.06 18.06
CA ALA A 184 -3.66 1.47 18.44
C ALA A 184 -4.55 1.68 19.67
N LEU A 185 -5.69 1.00 19.75
CA LEU A 185 -6.59 1.07 20.91
C LEU A 185 -5.94 0.51 22.17
N ILE A 186 -5.18 -0.59 22.08
CA ILE A 186 -4.41 -1.14 23.21
C ILE A 186 -3.39 -0.12 23.70
N GLU A 187 -2.66 0.51 22.79
CA GLU A 187 -1.64 1.50 23.17
C GLU A 187 -2.25 2.73 23.85
N ARG A 188 -3.42 3.19 23.40
CA ARG A 188 -4.10 4.36 23.97
C ARG A 188 -4.90 4.07 25.23
N TRP A 189 -5.54 2.93 25.32
CA TRP A 189 -6.50 2.63 26.39
C TRP A 189 -6.04 1.57 27.36
N GLY A 190 -5.01 0.79 27.02
CA GLY A 190 -4.64 -0.41 27.73
C GLY A 190 -5.45 -1.64 27.32
N GLU A 191 -4.95 -2.81 27.70
CA GLU A 191 -5.47 -4.13 27.30
C GLU A 191 -6.92 -4.36 27.76
N GLU A 192 -7.22 -4.03 29.01
CA GLU A 192 -8.54 -4.29 29.61
C GLU A 192 -9.64 -3.54 28.87
N ARG A 193 -9.46 -2.23 28.65
CA ARG A 193 -10.44 -1.40 27.96
C ARG A 193 -10.56 -1.78 26.48
N ALA A 194 -9.46 -2.15 25.83
CA ALA A 194 -9.46 -2.63 24.45
C ALA A 194 -10.23 -3.95 24.33
N LEU A 195 -10.11 -4.86 25.32
CA LEU A 195 -10.88 -6.10 25.36
C LEU A 195 -12.37 -5.85 25.58
N GLU A 196 -12.73 -4.92 26.49
CA GLU A 196 -14.13 -4.50 26.68
C GLU A 196 -14.72 -3.94 25.39
N TRP A 197 -13.97 -3.07 24.69
CA TRP A 197 -14.39 -2.55 23.40
C TRP A 197 -14.60 -3.66 22.37
N ALA A 198 -13.66 -4.59 22.23
CA ALA A 198 -13.77 -5.71 21.28
C ALA A 198 -15.00 -6.59 21.58
N ARG A 199 -15.31 -6.84 22.86
CA ARG A 199 -16.54 -7.54 23.28
C ARG A 199 -17.80 -6.75 22.93
N GLY A 200 -17.76 -5.43 23.10
CA GLY A 200 -18.85 -4.54 22.70
C GLY A 200 -19.11 -4.60 21.19
N ILE A 201 -18.05 -4.58 20.38
CA ILE A 201 -18.15 -4.75 18.92
C ILE A 201 -18.80 -6.09 18.59
N VAL A 202 -18.33 -7.20 19.19
CA VAL A 202 -18.91 -8.54 18.95
C VAL A 202 -20.39 -8.57 19.33
N ALA A 203 -20.78 -7.97 20.46
CA ALA A 203 -22.18 -7.90 20.88
C ALA A 203 -23.06 -7.06 19.95
N ASN A 204 -22.45 -6.13 19.21
CA ASN A 204 -23.13 -5.20 18.30
C ASN A 204 -23.19 -5.72 16.86
N MET A 205 -22.51 -6.82 16.52
CA MET A 205 -22.53 -7.38 15.18
C MET A 205 -23.93 -7.76 14.72
N ALA A 206 -24.34 -7.30 13.55
CA ALA A 206 -25.61 -7.66 12.90
C ALA A 206 -25.58 -9.10 12.34
N ARG A 207 -24.37 -9.58 12.02
CA ARG A 207 -24.10 -10.90 11.47
C ARG A 207 -22.65 -11.33 11.79
N PRO A 208 -22.33 -12.62 11.71
CA PRO A 208 -20.92 -13.04 11.81
C PRO A 208 -20.04 -12.29 10.82
N PRO A 209 -18.76 -12.02 11.15
CA PRO A 209 -17.81 -11.39 10.25
C PRO A 209 -17.69 -12.15 8.93
N GLN A 210 -17.76 -11.44 7.81
CA GLN A 210 -17.65 -12.03 6.47
C GLN A 210 -17.29 -10.98 5.42
N GLY A 211 -16.64 -11.40 4.36
CA GLY A 211 -16.26 -10.52 3.24
C GLY A 211 -15.20 -9.48 3.61
N GLY A 212 -14.91 -8.60 2.66
CA GLY A 212 -13.99 -7.48 2.83
C GLY A 212 -14.69 -6.16 3.15
N ASP A 213 -13.97 -5.06 3.10
CA ASP A 213 -14.50 -3.73 3.43
C ASP A 213 -15.58 -3.28 2.44
N ILE A 214 -15.48 -3.64 1.14
CA ILE A 214 -16.49 -3.35 0.13
C ILE A 214 -17.84 -3.98 0.52
N GLU A 215 -17.84 -5.25 0.93
CA GLU A 215 -19.06 -5.96 1.35
C GLU A 215 -19.67 -5.36 2.61
N GLN A 216 -18.84 -4.77 3.51
CA GLN A 216 -19.35 -4.08 4.68
C GLN A 216 -20.06 -2.77 4.27
N ILE A 217 -19.47 -1.97 3.37
CA ILE A 217 -20.08 -0.72 2.87
C ILE A 217 -21.39 -1.03 2.12
N ARG A 218 -21.38 -2.03 1.26
CA ARG A 218 -22.59 -2.49 0.55
C ARG A 218 -23.68 -2.93 1.53
N ALA A 219 -23.32 -3.60 2.63
CA ALA A 219 -24.27 -4.02 3.66
C ALA A 219 -24.93 -2.83 4.37
N VAL A 220 -24.16 -1.74 4.63
CA VAL A 220 -24.73 -0.49 5.17
C VAL A 220 -25.68 0.14 4.17
N GLY A 221 -25.29 0.34 2.93
CA GLY A 221 -26.14 0.96 1.91
C GLY A 221 -27.39 0.14 1.57
N ALA A 222 -27.32 -1.19 1.72
CA ALA A 222 -28.48 -2.09 1.60
C ALA A 222 -29.37 -2.16 2.85
N GLY A 223 -28.99 -1.46 3.92
CA GLY A 223 -29.76 -1.42 5.18
C GLY A 223 -29.66 -2.68 6.03
N GLN A 224 -28.71 -3.58 5.75
CA GLN A 224 -28.42 -4.76 6.58
C GLN A 224 -27.73 -4.40 7.89
N CYS A 225 -26.95 -3.33 7.88
CA CYS A 225 -26.27 -2.74 9.02
C CYS A 225 -26.52 -1.23 9.01
N GLU A 226 -26.34 -0.57 10.15
CA GLU A 226 -26.37 0.89 10.23
C GLU A 226 -24.97 1.50 10.14
N VAL A 227 -23.97 0.76 10.63
CA VAL A 227 -22.57 1.18 10.65
C VAL A 227 -21.64 0.02 10.25
N ALA A 228 -20.49 0.35 9.69
CA ALA A 228 -19.44 -0.62 9.42
C ALA A 228 -18.05 0.00 9.61
N ILE A 229 -17.10 -0.78 10.14
CA ILE A 229 -15.69 -0.39 10.23
C ILE A 229 -15.00 -0.79 8.91
N THR A 230 -14.43 0.20 8.19
CA THR A 230 -13.84 0.02 6.86
C THR A 230 -12.67 0.96 6.63
N ASN A 231 -11.88 0.77 5.58
CA ASN A 231 -10.93 1.77 5.13
C ASN A 231 -11.61 2.75 4.16
N HIS A 232 -11.23 4.03 4.25
CA HIS A 232 -11.87 5.12 3.51
C HIS A 232 -11.86 4.93 1.98
N TYR A 233 -10.76 4.45 1.41
CA TYR A 233 -10.58 4.33 -0.03
C TYR A 233 -11.52 3.31 -0.69
N TYR A 234 -12.02 2.32 0.05
CA TYR A 234 -13.03 1.40 -0.49
C TYR A 234 -14.38 2.09 -0.72
N PHE A 235 -14.74 3.06 0.15
CA PHE A 235 -15.93 3.88 -0.08
C PHE A 235 -15.77 4.75 -1.31
N LEU A 236 -14.62 5.39 -1.50
CA LEU A 236 -14.35 6.22 -2.67
C LEU A 236 -14.42 5.40 -3.97
N ARG A 237 -13.82 4.20 -4.00
CA ARG A 237 -13.92 3.28 -5.14
C ARG A 237 -15.37 2.91 -5.48
N LEU A 238 -16.23 2.71 -4.50
CA LEU A 238 -17.64 2.42 -4.75
C LEU A 238 -18.39 3.66 -5.25
N ALA A 239 -18.07 4.84 -4.71
CA ALA A 239 -18.66 6.11 -5.13
C ALA A 239 -18.31 6.47 -6.59
N GLU A 240 -17.11 6.09 -7.04
CA GLU A 240 -16.60 6.30 -8.39
C GLU A 240 -16.87 5.09 -9.33
N SER A 241 -17.47 4.02 -8.83
CA SER A 241 -17.70 2.79 -9.58
C SER A 241 -18.51 3.04 -10.88
N GLU A 242 -18.17 2.32 -11.94
CA GLU A 242 -18.99 2.30 -13.18
C GLU A 242 -20.36 1.65 -12.93
N ASP A 243 -20.49 0.79 -11.91
CA ASP A 243 -21.75 0.21 -11.50
C ASP A 243 -22.66 1.25 -10.83
N ALA A 244 -23.77 1.57 -11.48
CA ALA A 244 -24.76 2.50 -10.96
C ALA A 244 -25.34 2.07 -9.60
N ALA A 245 -25.41 0.76 -9.33
CA ALA A 245 -25.92 0.25 -8.06
C ALA A 245 -24.97 0.58 -6.89
N ASP A 246 -23.65 0.53 -7.10
CA ASP A 246 -22.66 0.94 -6.09
C ASP A 246 -22.75 2.44 -5.82
N ARG A 247 -22.86 3.27 -6.85
CA ARG A 247 -23.02 4.73 -6.70
C ARG A 247 -24.34 5.11 -5.99
N ASP A 248 -25.46 4.46 -6.32
CA ASP A 248 -26.73 4.68 -5.62
C ASP A 248 -26.62 4.31 -4.14
N LEU A 249 -25.97 3.20 -3.85
CA LEU A 249 -25.76 2.70 -2.51
C LEU A 249 -24.89 3.67 -1.69
N THR A 250 -23.79 4.17 -2.25
CA THR A 250 -22.90 5.13 -1.56
C THR A 250 -23.56 6.49 -1.35
N SER A 251 -24.58 6.87 -2.15
CA SER A 251 -25.32 8.11 -1.94
C SER A 251 -26.04 8.20 -0.59
N ARG A 252 -26.28 7.07 0.07
CA ARG A 252 -26.94 6.91 1.37
C ARG A 252 -25.97 6.66 2.52
N VAL A 253 -24.69 6.53 2.21
CA VAL A 253 -23.62 6.23 3.17
C VAL A 253 -22.69 7.43 3.27
N ALA A 254 -22.27 7.76 4.48
CA ALA A 254 -21.21 8.73 4.73
C ALA A 254 -20.07 8.08 5.51
N LEU A 255 -18.90 8.76 5.52
CA LEU A 255 -17.76 8.37 6.32
C LEU A 255 -17.63 9.27 7.54
N SER A 256 -17.38 8.67 8.69
CA SER A 256 -16.83 9.31 9.87
C SER A 256 -15.37 8.88 10.06
N PHE A 257 -14.55 9.78 10.55
CA PHE A 257 -13.16 9.54 10.94
C PHE A 257 -13.09 9.54 12.47
N PRO A 258 -13.42 8.42 13.14
CA PRO A 258 -13.56 8.39 14.58
C PRO A 258 -12.25 8.69 15.28
N SER A 259 -12.28 9.53 16.30
CA SER A 259 -11.08 9.81 17.09
C SER A 259 -10.82 8.69 18.10
N ILE A 260 -9.55 8.49 18.47
CA ILE A 260 -9.13 7.68 19.60
C ILE A 260 -8.87 8.63 20.77
N GLY A 261 -9.79 8.68 21.74
CA GLY A 261 -9.65 9.54 22.91
C GLY A 261 -9.48 11.04 22.57
N GLY A 262 -10.07 11.51 21.48
CA GLY A 262 -9.99 12.90 21.02
C GLY A 262 -8.68 13.30 20.35
N GLN A 263 -7.76 12.34 20.08
CA GLN A 263 -6.44 12.63 19.47
C GLN A 263 -6.44 12.65 17.94
N GLY A 264 -7.46 12.07 17.32
CA GLY A 264 -7.58 11.90 15.87
C GLY A 264 -7.91 10.48 15.47
N ALA A 265 -8.11 10.25 14.19
CA ALA A 265 -8.48 8.95 13.65
C ALA A 265 -7.28 8.00 13.51
N HIS A 266 -7.55 6.69 13.51
CA HIS A 266 -6.52 5.71 13.22
C HIS A 266 -6.12 5.75 11.73
N PHE A 267 -4.85 6.05 11.49
CA PHE A 267 -4.23 5.94 10.18
C PHE A 267 -3.20 4.81 10.19
N ASN A 268 -3.20 4.02 9.14
CA ASN A 268 -2.13 3.07 8.83
C ASN A 268 -1.51 3.47 7.48
N LEU A 269 -0.45 2.80 7.08
CA LEU A 269 0.35 3.17 5.91
C LEU A 269 0.79 1.94 5.10
N SER A 270 1.24 2.21 3.89
CA SER A 270 2.17 1.32 3.17
C SER A 270 3.56 1.88 3.34
N GLY A 271 4.50 1.03 3.72
CA GLY A 271 5.90 1.41 3.89
C GLY A 271 6.79 0.80 2.82
N ALA A 272 7.91 1.47 2.54
CA ALA A 272 8.98 1.00 1.67
C ALA A 272 10.32 1.08 2.39
N GLY A 273 11.19 0.10 2.19
CA GLY A 273 12.51 0.03 2.80
C GLY A 273 13.52 -0.71 1.91
N LEU A 274 14.80 -0.45 2.15
CA LEU A 274 15.90 -1.08 1.47
C LEU A 274 16.14 -2.48 2.05
N ALA A 275 16.16 -3.52 1.20
CA ALA A 275 16.46 -4.88 1.63
C ALA A 275 17.90 -4.99 2.17
N ALA A 276 18.12 -5.85 3.18
CA ALA A 276 19.41 -5.96 3.89
C ALA A 276 20.58 -6.30 2.96
N ASN A 277 20.33 -7.12 1.95
CA ASN A 277 21.37 -7.61 1.03
C ASN A 277 21.14 -7.16 -0.41
N ALA A 278 20.48 -5.99 -0.61
CA ALA A 278 20.12 -5.47 -1.93
C ALA A 278 21.27 -5.53 -2.94
N PRO A 279 21.22 -6.46 -3.94
CA PRO A 279 22.30 -6.57 -4.93
C PRO A 279 22.36 -5.37 -5.89
N ASN A 280 21.23 -4.68 -6.10
CA ASN A 280 21.14 -3.50 -6.95
C ASN A 280 20.87 -2.24 -6.11
N ARG A 281 21.67 -2.03 -5.06
CA ARG A 281 21.44 -0.98 -4.05
C ARG A 281 21.22 0.42 -4.65
N GLU A 282 22.01 0.85 -5.61
CA GLU A 282 21.89 2.18 -6.23
C GLU A 282 20.54 2.32 -6.97
N ASN A 283 20.13 1.32 -7.72
CA ASN A 283 18.84 1.29 -8.39
C ASN A 283 17.68 1.25 -7.38
N ALA A 284 17.86 0.52 -6.27
CA ALA A 284 16.89 0.47 -5.19
C ALA A 284 16.65 1.86 -4.56
N ILE A 285 17.71 2.60 -4.28
CA ILE A 285 17.61 3.97 -3.73
C ILE A 285 16.87 4.88 -4.72
N ARG A 286 17.23 4.86 -6.01
CA ARG A 286 16.53 5.64 -7.04
C ARG A 286 15.04 5.29 -7.13
N PHE A 287 14.69 4.01 -6.94
CA PHE A 287 13.29 3.59 -6.90
C PHE A 287 12.58 4.09 -5.64
N LEU A 288 13.23 4.01 -4.48
CA LEU A 288 12.70 4.54 -3.21
C LEU A 288 12.47 6.06 -3.27
N GLU A 289 13.42 6.83 -3.84
CA GLU A 289 13.25 8.26 -4.13
C GLU A 289 12.06 8.53 -5.06
N PHE A 290 11.92 7.73 -6.11
CA PHE A 290 10.82 7.87 -7.08
C PHE A 290 9.45 7.68 -6.40
N LEU A 291 9.32 6.69 -5.49
CA LEU A 291 8.09 6.45 -4.75
C LEU A 291 7.66 7.65 -3.87
N THR A 292 8.58 8.54 -3.49
CA THR A 292 8.30 9.79 -2.75
C THR A 292 8.11 11.00 -3.67
N GLY A 293 8.28 10.84 -4.98
CA GLY A 293 8.09 11.91 -5.95
C GLY A 293 6.62 12.27 -6.15
N PRO A 294 6.32 13.52 -6.55
CA PRO A 294 4.94 13.97 -6.75
C PRO A 294 4.14 13.10 -7.72
N GLU A 295 4.77 12.61 -8.79
CA GLU A 295 4.14 11.76 -9.81
C GLU A 295 3.65 10.42 -9.21
N ALA A 296 4.52 9.70 -8.51
CA ALA A 296 4.16 8.45 -7.83
C ALA A 296 3.09 8.67 -6.76
N GLN A 297 3.21 9.75 -5.99
CA GLN A 297 2.26 10.10 -4.94
C GLN A 297 0.89 10.50 -5.50
N SER A 298 0.86 11.22 -6.61
CA SER A 298 -0.38 11.51 -7.35
C SER A 298 -1.00 10.23 -7.91
N THR A 299 -0.19 9.30 -8.42
CA THR A 299 -0.67 7.99 -8.90
C THR A 299 -1.29 7.17 -7.78
N PHE A 300 -0.66 7.10 -6.58
CA PHE A 300 -1.29 6.46 -5.42
C PHE A 300 -2.65 7.09 -5.08
N ALA A 301 -2.75 8.41 -5.05
CA ALA A 301 -4.00 9.09 -4.74
C ALA A 301 -5.08 8.86 -5.81
N ASN A 302 -4.73 8.94 -7.11
CA ASN A 302 -5.67 8.83 -8.21
C ASN A 302 -6.14 7.39 -8.47
N GLU A 303 -5.24 6.40 -8.30
CA GLU A 303 -5.53 5.02 -8.69
C GLU A 303 -6.01 4.15 -7.51
N THR A 304 -5.56 4.47 -6.29
CA THR A 304 -5.89 3.67 -5.10
C THR A 304 -6.80 4.41 -4.11
N ASN A 305 -7.02 5.73 -4.31
CA ASN A 305 -7.73 6.60 -3.37
C ASN A 305 -7.08 6.66 -1.97
N GLU A 306 -5.79 6.32 -1.86
CA GLU A 306 -5.02 6.46 -0.63
C GLU A 306 -4.50 7.90 -0.49
N PHE A 307 -4.26 8.33 0.74
CA PHE A 307 -3.67 9.65 0.99
C PHE A 307 -2.16 9.63 0.74
N PRO A 308 -1.61 10.69 0.13
CA PRO A 308 -0.16 10.80 -0.06
C PRO A 308 0.56 10.97 1.28
N THR A 309 1.87 10.77 1.23
CA THR A 309 2.78 10.97 2.36
C THR A 309 3.66 12.20 2.22
N VAL A 310 3.60 12.86 1.09
CA VAL A 310 4.37 14.07 0.78
C VAL A 310 3.45 15.20 0.38
N GLU A 311 3.94 16.43 0.48
CA GLU A 311 3.24 17.61 -0.01
C GLU A 311 3.34 17.75 -1.54
N GLY A 312 2.39 18.46 -2.13
CA GLY A 312 2.41 18.81 -3.57
C GLY A 312 1.91 17.71 -4.51
N ALA A 313 1.40 16.57 -4.00
CA ALA A 313 0.72 15.60 -4.84
C ALA A 313 -0.64 16.12 -5.33
N ASP A 314 -0.97 15.88 -6.59
CA ASP A 314 -2.29 16.18 -7.13
C ASP A 314 -3.28 15.13 -6.61
N LEU A 315 -4.38 15.61 -5.99
CA LEU A 315 -5.40 14.77 -5.39
C LEU A 315 -6.71 14.86 -6.15
N PRO A 316 -7.40 13.73 -6.40
CA PRO A 316 -8.80 13.76 -6.80
C PRO A 316 -9.64 14.53 -5.78
N ALA A 317 -10.70 15.18 -6.22
CA ALA A 317 -11.56 16.01 -5.36
C ALA A 317 -12.11 15.22 -4.16
N ASP A 318 -12.48 13.95 -4.39
CA ASP A 318 -13.03 13.08 -3.36
C ASP A 318 -11.97 12.63 -2.33
N VAL A 319 -10.73 12.40 -2.74
CA VAL A 319 -9.60 12.15 -1.82
C VAL A 319 -9.26 13.42 -1.06
N SER A 320 -9.15 14.56 -1.76
CA SER A 320 -8.84 15.88 -1.19
C SER A 320 -9.82 16.28 -0.08
N ARG A 321 -11.10 15.97 -0.25
CA ARG A 321 -12.16 16.23 0.75
C ARG A 321 -11.84 15.68 2.13
N TYR A 322 -11.12 14.55 2.20
CA TYR A 322 -10.78 13.86 3.44
C TYR A 322 -9.30 13.96 3.83
N ALA A 323 -8.44 14.55 3.01
CA ALA A 323 -6.99 14.58 3.23
C ALA A 323 -6.59 15.36 4.51
N GLY A 324 -7.40 16.34 4.92
CA GLY A 324 -7.16 17.17 6.11
C GLY A 324 -7.63 16.57 7.44
N GLN A 325 -8.07 15.30 7.47
CA GLN A 325 -8.50 14.67 8.72
C GLN A 325 -7.34 14.46 9.69
N ALA A 326 -7.57 14.80 10.97
CA ALA A 326 -6.58 14.64 12.02
C ALA A 326 -6.26 13.15 12.23
N ALA A 327 -5.00 12.79 12.14
CA ALA A 327 -4.50 11.46 12.48
C ALA A 327 -4.12 11.40 13.97
N ASP A 328 -4.38 10.25 14.60
CA ASP A 328 -3.81 9.97 15.92
C ASP A 328 -2.28 9.97 15.83
N PRO A 329 -1.56 10.77 16.65
CA PRO A 329 -0.12 10.92 16.58
C PRO A 329 0.66 9.74 17.21
N LEU A 330 0.11 8.53 17.20
CA LEU A 330 0.80 7.34 17.71
C LEU A 330 2.02 7.03 16.84
N PRO A 331 3.19 6.77 17.46
CA PRO A 331 4.36 6.33 16.74
C PRO A 331 4.10 5.02 15.99
N LEU A 332 4.53 4.94 14.73
CA LEU A 332 4.32 3.77 13.87
C LEU A 332 4.81 2.44 14.48
N PRO A 333 5.96 2.38 15.20
CA PRO A 333 6.40 1.14 15.85
C PRO A 333 5.41 0.59 16.90
N ALA A 334 4.56 1.44 17.48
CA ALA A 334 3.56 0.99 18.46
C ALA A 334 2.56 -0.01 17.86
N TYR A 335 2.24 0.12 16.56
CA TYR A 335 1.35 -0.82 15.90
C TYR A 335 1.95 -2.23 15.78
N ALA A 336 3.26 -2.34 15.47
CA ALA A 336 3.96 -3.61 15.41
C ALA A 336 4.02 -4.28 16.79
N ALA A 337 4.35 -3.53 17.81
CA ALA A 337 4.56 -4.03 19.16
C ALA A 337 3.30 -4.67 19.78
N ARG A 338 2.11 -4.28 19.35
CA ARG A 338 0.82 -4.73 19.93
C ARG A 338 0.08 -5.77 19.10
N GLN A 339 0.51 -6.12 17.89
CA GLN A 339 -0.24 -7.02 17.00
C GLN A 339 -0.52 -8.40 17.61
N ALA A 340 0.48 -9.03 18.24
CA ALA A 340 0.28 -10.30 18.92
C ALA A 340 -0.70 -10.22 20.11
N GLN A 341 -0.71 -9.07 20.79
CA GLN A 341 -1.65 -8.80 21.89
C GLN A 341 -3.07 -8.56 21.34
N ALA A 342 -3.20 -7.81 20.25
CA ALA A 342 -4.46 -7.58 19.55
C ALA A 342 -5.10 -8.90 19.09
N GLN A 343 -4.30 -9.81 18.54
CA GLN A 343 -4.78 -11.14 18.14
C GLN A 343 -5.39 -11.91 19.33
N ARG A 344 -4.70 -11.94 20.48
CA ARG A 344 -5.22 -12.60 21.69
C ARG A 344 -6.52 -11.96 22.20
N ILE A 345 -6.63 -10.62 22.12
CA ILE A 345 -7.86 -9.90 22.52
C ILE A 345 -9.02 -10.26 21.61
N PHE A 346 -8.82 -10.34 20.28
CA PHE A 346 -9.87 -10.77 19.37
C PHE A 346 -10.37 -12.19 19.69
N GLU A 347 -9.47 -13.10 19.97
CA GLU A 347 -9.81 -14.49 20.38
C GLU A 347 -10.64 -14.50 21.68
N GLN A 348 -10.20 -13.75 22.71
CA GLN A 348 -10.90 -13.61 23.99
C GLN A 348 -12.26 -12.91 23.87
N ALA A 349 -12.41 -11.99 22.94
CA ALA A 349 -13.66 -11.30 22.66
C ALA A 349 -14.63 -12.15 21.83
N GLY A 350 -14.14 -13.19 21.16
CA GLY A 350 -14.92 -14.01 20.22
C GLY A 350 -15.11 -13.38 18.84
N TRP A 351 -14.29 -12.39 18.49
CA TRP A 351 -14.27 -11.83 17.15
C TRP A 351 -13.42 -12.73 16.26
N ARG A 352 -14.03 -13.35 15.26
CA ARG A 352 -13.41 -14.36 14.38
C ARG A 352 -13.31 -13.87 12.94
#